data_c41d650fffb41c8e2d791f26fd02beb3
#
_entry.id   c41d650fffb41c8e2d791f26fd02beb3
#
_cell.length_a   1.000
_cell.length_b   1.000
_cell.length_c   1.000
_cell.angle_alpha   90.00
_cell.angle_beta   90.00
_cell.angle_gamma   90.00
#
_symmetry.space_group_name_H-M   'P 1'
#
loop_
_entity.id
_entity.type
_entity.pdbx_description
1 polymer ?
#
loop_
_entity_poly.entity_id
_entity_poly.type
_entity_poly.pdbx_seq_one_letter_code
_entity_poly.pdbx_strand_id
1 'polypeptide(L)'
;MPKPHVSSAVMTHPVRLAQAQDLATRLRLDGLALDPDPQGQPSALRTALVAWAAVAPGAGHHLVVQDDVDAPAELLEIVGRSAARFPDEALVFYTNWHARNGAAARLAALAGASWVRAVPDEFTPSLALCLPVEGAAAFRAYARDSAERHDDELLSAFFRGRGRMSLLAVPNVVEHIGTTSINDHAAQGIRLAACPTSAADAAPLLDRGRVLEEPGWIPYMRYGEGYVRLVGQENGADGGRGHHRWRDALPATGLTEEAVRAPRIPKDLATEVARTFGDAFAEELWIHCLLLGRQAARAARSLGPLPDGVPPDALERLRHSAVATAGPAGLPPERRPEAGPDEARAMTALAWAGVRAGESVG
;
A
#
# COMPACT_ATOMS: atom_id res chain seq x y z
N MET A 1 13.17 -23.14 11.12
CA MET A 1 13.56 -23.52 9.75
C MET A 1 14.71 -22.64 9.29
N PRO A 2 15.66 -23.11 8.45
CA PRO A 2 16.65 -22.24 7.87
C PRO A 2 15.94 -21.15 7.05
N LYS A 3 16.47 -19.91 7.05
CA LYS A 3 15.93 -18.81 6.24
C LYS A 3 16.01 -19.24 4.77
N PRO A 4 14.94 -19.07 3.96
CA PRO A 4 15.02 -19.33 2.53
C PRO A 4 16.06 -18.37 1.93
N HIS A 5 16.85 -18.87 0.98
CA HIS A 5 17.69 -18.00 0.17
C HIS A 5 16.78 -17.17 -0.71
N VAL A 6 16.83 -15.84 -0.57
CA VAL A 6 16.12 -14.88 -1.41
C VAL A 6 17.12 -14.31 -2.40
N SER A 7 16.94 -14.57 -3.69
CA SER A 7 17.67 -13.87 -4.73
C SER A 7 16.98 -12.54 -5.07
N SER A 8 17.70 -11.62 -5.72
CA SER A 8 17.21 -10.25 -5.91
C SER A 8 17.73 -9.59 -7.19
N ALA A 9 16.89 -8.73 -7.78
CA ALA A 9 17.28 -7.90 -8.92
C ALA A 9 16.68 -6.50 -8.84
N VAL A 10 17.45 -5.49 -9.27
CA VAL A 10 16.93 -4.15 -9.56
C VAL A 10 16.51 -4.10 -11.02
N MET A 11 15.26 -3.77 -11.31
CA MET A 11 14.83 -3.45 -12.66
C MET A 11 15.05 -1.97 -12.95
N THR A 12 15.64 -1.65 -14.11
CA THR A 12 15.99 -0.28 -14.45
C THR A 12 16.02 -0.03 -15.96
N HIS A 13 15.80 1.23 -16.33
CA HIS A 13 16.09 1.72 -17.67
C HIS A 13 17.53 2.22 -17.74
N PRO A 14 18.25 2.08 -18.87
CA PRO A 14 19.66 2.51 -19.00
C PRO A 14 19.94 3.96 -18.60
N VAL A 15 18.98 4.87 -18.75
CA VAL A 15 19.13 6.28 -18.32
C VAL A 15 19.27 6.44 -16.81
N ARG A 16 18.86 5.44 -16.01
CA ARG A 16 18.95 5.40 -14.54
C ARG A 16 19.97 4.39 -14.03
N LEU A 17 20.85 3.87 -14.90
CA LEU A 17 21.81 2.81 -14.55
C LEU A 17 22.65 3.15 -13.32
N ALA A 18 23.16 4.37 -13.21
CA ALA A 18 23.98 4.78 -12.06
C ALA A 18 23.18 4.71 -10.74
N GLN A 19 21.94 5.20 -10.74
CA GLN A 19 21.02 5.14 -9.58
C GLN A 19 20.72 3.68 -9.19
N ALA A 20 20.47 2.82 -10.17
CA ALA A 20 20.22 1.40 -9.93
C ALA A 20 21.46 0.67 -9.38
N GLN A 21 22.67 1.01 -9.83
CA GLN A 21 23.92 0.46 -9.32
C GLN A 21 24.17 0.88 -7.86
N ASP A 22 23.95 2.14 -7.54
CA ASP A 22 24.05 2.64 -6.16
C ASP A 22 23.04 1.94 -5.25
N LEU A 23 21.80 1.80 -5.69
CA LEU A 23 20.75 1.08 -4.96
C LEU A 23 21.14 -0.40 -4.74
N ALA A 24 21.55 -1.10 -5.79
CA ALA A 24 21.97 -2.49 -5.71
C ALA A 24 23.15 -2.68 -4.74
N THR A 25 24.13 -1.78 -4.78
CA THR A 25 25.29 -1.81 -3.87
C THR A 25 24.88 -1.58 -2.43
N ARG A 26 24.06 -0.55 -2.17
CA ARG A 26 23.58 -0.17 -0.83
C ARG A 26 22.75 -1.27 -0.19
N LEU A 27 21.87 -1.89 -0.96
CA LEU A 27 20.97 -2.96 -0.50
C LEU A 27 21.57 -4.36 -0.65
N ARG A 28 22.78 -4.51 -1.23
CA ARG A 28 23.45 -5.80 -1.50
C ARG A 28 22.60 -6.73 -2.36
N LEU A 29 21.95 -6.19 -3.39
CA LEU A 29 21.15 -6.97 -4.32
C LEU A 29 22.03 -7.71 -5.33
N ASP A 30 21.58 -8.89 -5.80
CA ASP A 30 22.41 -9.81 -6.59
C ASP A 30 22.66 -9.34 -8.03
N GLY A 31 21.73 -8.55 -8.61
CA GLY A 31 21.86 -8.18 -10.01
C GLY A 31 21.03 -6.99 -10.45
N LEU A 32 21.29 -6.60 -11.70
CA LEU A 32 20.56 -5.57 -12.43
C LEU A 32 19.85 -6.17 -13.65
N ALA A 33 18.60 -5.82 -13.84
CA ALA A 33 17.81 -6.15 -15.00
C ALA A 33 17.57 -4.86 -15.82
N LEU A 34 18.27 -4.74 -16.91
CA LEU A 34 18.16 -3.59 -17.82
C LEU A 34 17.02 -3.80 -18.81
N ASP A 35 16.33 -2.71 -19.17
CA ASP A 35 15.38 -2.73 -20.26
C ASP A 35 16.08 -3.22 -21.54
N PRO A 36 15.65 -4.33 -22.15
CA PRO A 36 16.30 -4.91 -23.33
C PRO A 36 16.01 -4.12 -24.62
N ASP A 37 15.03 -3.21 -24.61
CA ASP A 37 14.68 -2.36 -25.76
C ASP A 37 14.40 -0.91 -25.31
N PRO A 38 15.42 -0.18 -24.83
CA PRO A 38 15.24 1.14 -24.25
C PRO A 38 14.88 2.24 -25.26
N GLN A 39 14.97 1.95 -26.55
CA GLN A 39 14.57 2.86 -27.63
C GLN A 39 13.16 2.54 -28.17
N GLY A 40 12.59 1.42 -27.75
CA GLY A 40 11.23 1.03 -28.10
C GLY A 40 10.17 1.79 -27.33
N GLN A 41 8.92 1.39 -27.50
CA GLN A 41 7.83 1.94 -26.69
C GLN A 41 8.08 1.62 -25.20
N PRO A 42 7.87 2.58 -24.27
CA PRO A 42 8.03 2.35 -22.84
C PRO A 42 7.21 1.15 -22.34
N SER A 43 7.86 0.26 -21.59
CA SER A 43 7.20 -0.93 -21.02
C SER A 43 7.90 -1.36 -19.72
N ALA A 44 7.25 -1.16 -18.60
CA ALA A 44 7.69 -1.67 -17.32
C ALA A 44 7.69 -3.22 -17.32
N LEU A 45 6.67 -3.84 -17.92
CA LEU A 45 6.57 -5.29 -18.03
C LEU A 45 7.77 -5.92 -18.72
N ARG A 46 8.26 -5.33 -19.81
CA ARG A 46 9.42 -5.86 -20.56
C ARG A 46 10.65 -5.97 -19.66
N THR A 47 10.94 -4.93 -18.88
CA THR A 47 12.07 -4.92 -17.93
C THR A 47 11.78 -5.86 -16.75
N ALA A 48 10.57 -5.87 -16.23
CA ALA A 48 10.16 -6.78 -15.15
C ALA A 48 10.36 -8.26 -15.53
N LEU A 49 10.07 -8.67 -16.78
CA LEU A 49 10.28 -10.04 -17.24
C LEU A 49 11.76 -10.45 -17.25
N VAL A 50 12.67 -9.51 -17.52
CA VAL A 50 14.13 -9.73 -17.38
C VAL A 50 14.48 -9.89 -15.90
N ALA A 51 13.96 -9.03 -15.04
CA ALA A 51 14.18 -9.11 -13.59
C ALA A 51 13.66 -10.45 -13.03
N TRP A 52 12.43 -10.83 -13.33
CA TRP A 52 11.87 -12.11 -12.90
C TRP A 52 12.57 -13.36 -13.48
N ALA A 53 13.41 -13.20 -14.51
CA ALA A 53 14.25 -14.25 -15.03
C ALA A 53 15.58 -14.42 -14.28
N ALA A 54 16.02 -13.41 -13.52
CA ALA A 54 17.33 -13.32 -12.89
C ALA A 54 17.42 -14.10 -11.55
N VAL A 55 16.63 -15.14 -11.39
CA VAL A 55 16.62 -15.98 -10.18
C VAL A 55 17.98 -16.66 -10.02
N ALA A 56 18.63 -16.51 -8.86
CA ALA A 56 19.88 -17.19 -8.56
C ALA A 56 19.66 -18.68 -8.28
N PRO A 57 20.63 -19.56 -8.63
CA PRO A 57 20.53 -20.97 -8.35
C PRO A 57 20.33 -21.27 -6.87
N GLY A 58 19.38 -22.16 -6.55
CA GLY A 58 19.08 -22.55 -5.17
C GLY A 58 18.26 -21.56 -4.36
N ALA A 59 17.82 -20.45 -4.96
CA ALA A 59 16.89 -19.54 -4.31
C ALA A 59 15.50 -20.17 -4.19
N GLY A 60 14.83 -19.94 -3.05
CA GLY A 60 13.42 -20.30 -2.86
C GLY A 60 12.47 -19.16 -3.21
N HIS A 61 12.97 -17.92 -3.14
CA HIS A 61 12.23 -16.71 -3.44
C HIS A 61 13.07 -15.75 -4.26
N HIS A 62 12.40 -14.82 -4.96
CA HIS A 62 13.04 -13.79 -5.73
C HIS A 62 12.38 -12.43 -5.46
N LEU A 63 13.20 -11.44 -5.12
CA LEU A 63 12.79 -10.05 -4.91
C LEU A 63 13.12 -9.22 -6.15
N VAL A 64 12.15 -8.54 -6.70
CA VAL A 64 12.34 -7.50 -7.72
C VAL A 64 12.09 -6.14 -7.08
N VAL A 65 13.05 -5.22 -7.28
CA VAL A 65 13.00 -3.83 -6.79
C VAL A 65 13.11 -2.88 -7.99
N GLN A 66 12.33 -1.82 -8.02
CA GLN A 66 12.49 -0.75 -9.02
C GLN A 66 13.60 0.23 -8.62
N ASP A 67 14.19 0.92 -9.58
CA ASP A 67 15.35 1.80 -9.38
C ASP A 67 15.02 3.12 -8.67
N ASP A 68 13.74 3.49 -8.58
CA ASP A 68 13.26 4.76 -8.01
C ASP A 68 12.71 4.61 -6.58
N VAL A 69 13.35 3.76 -5.78
CA VAL A 69 12.97 3.55 -4.38
C VAL A 69 14.07 3.96 -3.41
N ASP A 70 13.64 4.32 -2.20
CA ASP A 70 14.48 4.30 -1.00
C ASP A 70 14.04 3.15 -0.08
N ALA A 71 15.02 2.44 0.45
CA ALA A 71 14.80 1.30 1.33
C ALA A 71 15.98 1.14 2.32
N PRO A 72 15.74 0.56 3.50
CA PRO A 72 16.79 0.33 4.49
C PRO A 72 17.76 -0.77 4.04
N ALA A 73 19.00 -0.70 4.55
CA ALA A 73 20.02 -1.71 4.27
C ALA A 73 19.64 -3.13 4.70
N GLU A 74 18.70 -3.25 5.64
CA GLU A 74 18.15 -4.48 6.18
C GLU A 74 17.03 -5.09 5.30
N LEU A 75 16.72 -4.50 4.14
CA LEU A 75 15.60 -4.93 3.30
C LEU A 75 15.63 -6.43 3.01
N LEU A 76 16.76 -6.98 2.54
CA LEU A 76 16.87 -8.42 2.24
C LEU A 76 16.67 -9.30 3.47
N GLU A 77 17.09 -8.83 4.65
CA GLU A 77 16.86 -9.57 5.89
C GLU A 77 15.38 -9.59 6.27
N ILE A 78 14.69 -8.46 6.14
CA ILE A 78 13.23 -8.34 6.38
C ILE A 78 12.47 -9.23 5.40
N VAL A 79 12.81 -9.16 4.10
CA VAL A 79 12.20 -9.99 3.05
C VAL A 79 12.42 -11.47 3.34
N GLY A 80 13.63 -11.89 3.69
CA GLY A 80 13.97 -13.29 3.99
C GLY A 80 13.19 -13.85 5.19
N ARG A 81 12.99 -13.05 6.26
CA ARG A 81 12.13 -13.45 7.39
C ARG A 81 10.67 -13.55 6.99
N SER A 82 10.20 -12.58 6.21
CA SER A 82 8.82 -12.57 5.71
C SER A 82 8.53 -13.76 4.78
N ALA A 83 9.45 -14.08 3.87
CA ALA A 83 9.36 -15.25 2.99
C ALA A 83 9.39 -16.58 3.77
N ALA A 84 10.19 -16.67 4.84
CA ALA A 84 10.16 -17.83 5.73
C ALA A 84 8.82 -17.98 6.47
N ARG A 85 8.15 -16.87 6.77
CA ARG A 85 6.84 -16.84 7.43
C ARG A 85 5.70 -17.19 6.48
N PHE A 86 5.80 -16.76 5.23
CA PHE A 86 4.78 -16.90 4.19
C PHE A 86 5.38 -17.50 2.92
N PRO A 87 5.78 -18.80 2.95
CA PRO A 87 6.58 -19.40 1.88
C PRO A 87 5.90 -19.46 0.51
N ASP A 88 4.56 -19.44 0.49
CA ASP A 88 3.76 -19.59 -0.73
C ASP A 88 3.11 -18.26 -1.18
N GLU A 89 3.44 -17.15 -0.51
CA GLU A 89 2.79 -15.86 -0.77
C GLU A 89 3.62 -14.92 -1.64
N ALA A 90 2.95 -14.12 -2.42
CA ALA A 90 3.51 -12.92 -3.01
C ALA A 90 3.55 -11.81 -1.96
N LEU A 91 4.72 -11.25 -1.68
CA LEU A 91 4.94 -10.28 -0.60
C LEU A 91 5.33 -8.91 -1.19
N VAL A 92 4.56 -7.88 -0.87
CA VAL A 92 4.75 -6.50 -1.34
C VAL A 92 5.20 -5.63 -0.17
N PHE A 93 6.29 -4.88 -0.33
CA PHE A 93 6.90 -4.07 0.74
C PHE A 93 6.65 -2.57 0.61
N TYR A 94 5.85 -2.18 -0.37
CA TYR A 94 5.41 -0.82 -0.63
C TYR A 94 3.92 -0.79 -0.98
N THR A 95 3.20 0.23 -0.52
CA THR A 95 1.84 0.52 -0.99
C THR A 95 1.68 2.01 -1.23
N ASN A 96 1.22 2.37 -2.41
CA ASN A 96 0.99 3.77 -2.77
C ASN A 96 -0.09 4.40 -1.88
N TRP A 97 0.23 5.54 -1.27
CA TRP A 97 -0.61 6.21 -0.28
C TRP A 97 -2.02 6.60 -0.76
N HIS A 98 -2.19 6.92 -2.04
CA HIS A 98 -3.50 7.32 -2.59
C HIS A 98 -4.26 6.17 -3.28
N ALA A 99 -3.67 4.97 -3.34
CA ALA A 99 -4.32 3.78 -3.86
C ALA A 99 -5.24 3.12 -2.81
N ARG A 100 -6.16 2.28 -3.25
CA ARG A 100 -7.02 1.50 -2.35
C ARG A 100 -6.22 0.49 -1.53
N ASN A 101 -5.13 -0.05 -2.09
CA ASN A 101 -4.15 -0.85 -1.35
C ASN A 101 -3.52 -0.05 -0.20
N GLY A 102 -3.23 1.24 -0.40
CA GLY A 102 -2.78 2.13 0.68
C GLY A 102 -3.85 2.35 1.75
N ALA A 103 -5.11 2.46 1.36
CA ALA A 103 -6.22 2.55 2.33
C ALA A 103 -6.39 1.24 3.12
N ALA A 104 -6.25 0.07 2.47
CA ALA A 104 -6.23 -1.23 3.14
C ALA A 104 -5.07 -1.35 4.13
N ALA A 105 -3.88 -0.85 3.77
CA ALA A 105 -2.72 -0.81 4.66
C ALA A 105 -2.97 0.06 5.90
N ARG A 106 -3.58 1.26 5.75
CA ARG A 106 -3.97 2.11 6.90
C ARG A 106 -4.97 1.42 7.81
N LEU A 107 -5.98 0.79 7.22
CA LEU A 107 -6.95 0.01 7.98
C LEU A 107 -6.28 -1.10 8.80
N ALA A 108 -5.37 -1.86 8.19
CA ALA A 108 -4.62 -2.92 8.84
C ALA A 108 -3.71 -2.38 9.97
N ALA A 109 -3.01 -1.26 9.74
CA ALA A 109 -2.18 -0.60 10.76
C ALA A 109 -2.99 -0.23 12.01
N LEU A 110 -4.14 0.40 11.82
CA LEU A 110 -5.05 0.78 12.92
C LEU A 110 -5.64 -0.45 13.62
N ALA A 111 -5.95 -1.52 12.90
CA ALA A 111 -6.42 -2.78 13.46
C ALA A 111 -5.33 -3.59 14.17
N GLY A 112 -4.06 -3.18 14.10
CA GLY A 112 -2.92 -3.90 14.68
C GLY A 112 -2.52 -5.13 13.88
N ALA A 113 -2.83 -5.19 12.58
CA ALA A 113 -2.28 -6.17 11.66
C ALA A 113 -0.94 -5.68 11.08
N SER A 114 -0.07 -6.63 10.74
CA SER A 114 1.22 -6.36 10.11
C SER A 114 1.25 -6.74 8.62
N TRP A 115 0.17 -7.31 8.14
CA TRP A 115 -0.06 -7.66 6.74
C TRP A 115 -1.52 -7.51 6.40
N VAL A 116 -1.82 -7.18 5.13
CA VAL A 116 -3.19 -7.15 4.62
C VAL A 116 -3.26 -7.74 3.22
N ARG A 117 -4.33 -8.43 2.91
CA ARG A 117 -4.59 -8.93 1.55
C ARG A 117 -4.85 -7.76 0.60
N ALA A 118 -4.18 -7.74 -0.54
CA ALA A 118 -4.35 -6.70 -1.55
C ALA A 118 -5.78 -6.67 -2.11
N VAL A 119 -6.22 -5.48 -2.47
CA VAL A 119 -7.56 -5.26 -3.05
C VAL A 119 -7.64 -5.88 -4.45
N PRO A 120 -8.61 -6.76 -4.74
CA PRO A 120 -8.62 -7.56 -5.97
C PRO A 120 -8.70 -6.77 -7.28
N ASP A 121 -9.29 -5.59 -7.27
CA ASP A 121 -9.49 -4.72 -8.44
C ASP A 121 -8.56 -3.49 -8.45
N GLU A 122 -7.47 -3.58 -7.72
CA GLU A 122 -6.38 -2.59 -7.69
C GLU A 122 -5.13 -3.17 -8.36
N PHE A 123 -4.26 -2.31 -8.88
CA PHE A 123 -2.94 -2.74 -9.37
C PHE A 123 -2.09 -3.32 -8.23
N THR A 124 -1.25 -4.30 -8.54
CA THR A 124 -0.30 -4.84 -7.57
C THR A 124 0.90 -3.91 -7.47
N PRO A 125 1.21 -3.32 -6.29
CA PRO A 125 2.36 -2.44 -6.17
C PRO A 125 3.67 -3.21 -6.41
N SER A 126 4.38 -2.92 -7.51
CA SER A 126 5.53 -3.68 -7.98
C SER A 126 6.89 -3.06 -7.62
N LEU A 127 6.92 -1.94 -6.86
CA LEU A 127 8.19 -1.26 -6.50
C LEU A 127 9.16 -2.15 -5.71
N ALA A 128 8.64 -3.03 -4.85
CA ALA A 128 9.40 -4.05 -4.14
C ALA A 128 8.48 -5.25 -3.89
N LEU A 129 8.56 -6.23 -4.78
CA LEU A 129 7.73 -7.44 -4.77
C LEU A 129 8.61 -8.68 -4.68
N CYS A 130 8.31 -9.55 -3.73
CA CYS A 130 8.96 -10.86 -3.57
C CYS A 130 7.98 -11.98 -3.92
N LEU A 131 8.38 -12.88 -4.80
CA LEU A 131 7.63 -14.07 -5.17
C LEU A 131 8.38 -15.33 -4.81
N PRO A 132 7.68 -16.44 -4.48
CA PRO A 132 8.26 -17.76 -4.60
C PRO A 132 8.79 -17.98 -6.02
N VAL A 133 9.89 -18.72 -6.18
CA VAL A 133 10.53 -18.92 -7.51
C VAL A 133 9.56 -19.53 -8.52
N GLU A 134 8.70 -20.47 -8.08
CA GLU A 134 7.65 -21.06 -8.91
C GLU A 134 6.60 -20.02 -9.32
N GLY A 135 6.30 -19.07 -8.43
CA GLY A 135 5.41 -17.94 -8.71
C GLY A 135 5.99 -17.00 -9.76
N ALA A 136 7.30 -16.69 -9.66
CA ALA A 136 8.01 -15.87 -10.65
C ALA A 136 8.05 -16.56 -12.02
N ALA A 137 8.34 -17.86 -12.07
CA ALA A 137 8.31 -18.66 -13.30
C ALA A 137 6.90 -18.70 -13.93
N ALA A 138 5.87 -18.91 -13.11
CA ALA A 138 4.48 -18.94 -13.54
C ALA A 138 4.00 -17.58 -14.07
N PHE A 139 4.38 -16.45 -13.41
CA PHE A 139 4.08 -15.11 -13.91
C PHE A 139 4.74 -14.85 -15.26
N ARG A 140 6.03 -15.20 -15.42
CA ARG A 140 6.73 -15.07 -16.71
C ARG A 140 6.06 -15.86 -17.83
N ALA A 141 5.60 -17.09 -17.53
CA ALA A 141 4.86 -17.89 -18.49
C ALA A 141 3.51 -17.25 -18.87
N TYR A 142 2.78 -16.73 -17.89
CA TYR A 142 1.51 -16.00 -18.08
C TYR A 142 1.68 -14.74 -18.93
N ALA A 143 2.78 -14.01 -18.73
CA ALA A 143 3.04 -12.72 -19.37
C ALA A 143 3.65 -12.84 -20.79
N ARG A 144 4.08 -14.03 -21.21
CA ARG A 144 4.88 -14.24 -22.44
C ARG A 144 4.27 -13.63 -23.70
N ASP A 145 2.98 -13.81 -23.87
CA ASP A 145 2.25 -13.39 -25.07
C ASP A 145 1.30 -12.22 -24.78
N SER A 146 1.51 -11.52 -23.66
CA SER A 146 0.68 -10.38 -23.26
C SER A 146 1.04 -9.14 -24.08
N ALA A 147 0.01 -8.41 -24.53
CA ALA A 147 0.15 -7.09 -25.11
C ALA A 147 0.22 -5.97 -24.06
N GLU A 148 0.09 -6.30 -22.75
CA GLU A 148 0.19 -5.35 -21.65
C GLU A 148 1.62 -4.80 -21.57
N ARG A 149 1.75 -3.54 -21.13
CA ARG A 149 3.04 -2.87 -20.93
C ARG A 149 3.31 -2.52 -19.48
N HIS A 150 2.30 -2.62 -18.64
CA HIS A 150 2.34 -2.32 -17.21
C HIS A 150 2.43 -3.64 -16.42
N ASP A 151 3.52 -3.82 -15.70
CA ASP A 151 3.75 -5.04 -14.91
C ASP A 151 2.79 -5.16 -13.72
N ASP A 152 2.45 -4.05 -13.08
CA ASP A 152 1.55 -3.95 -11.94
C ASP A 152 0.11 -4.38 -12.27
N GLU A 153 -0.40 -3.98 -13.44
CA GLU A 153 -1.74 -4.39 -13.93
C GLU A 153 -1.76 -5.88 -14.30
N LEU A 154 -0.72 -6.36 -14.99
CA LEU A 154 -0.64 -7.77 -15.38
C LEU A 154 -0.44 -8.69 -14.17
N LEU A 155 0.35 -8.28 -13.17
CA LEU A 155 0.48 -8.98 -11.89
C LEU A 155 -0.88 -9.11 -11.18
N SER A 156 -1.67 -8.03 -11.15
CA SER A 156 -3.03 -8.07 -10.59
C SER A 156 -3.93 -9.06 -11.31
N ALA A 157 -3.91 -9.05 -12.65
CA ALA A 157 -4.68 -10.01 -13.44
C ALA A 157 -4.23 -11.46 -13.17
N PHE A 158 -2.91 -11.69 -13.07
CA PHE A 158 -2.33 -12.98 -12.74
C PHE A 158 -2.78 -13.49 -11.37
N PHE A 159 -2.73 -12.66 -10.33
CA PHE A 159 -3.15 -13.04 -8.98
C PHE A 159 -4.66 -13.28 -8.88
N ARG A 160 -5.48 -12.43 -9.52
CA ARG A 160 -6.93 -12.64 -9.61
C ARG A 160 -7.27 -13.96 -10.27
N GLY A 161 -6.62 -14.27 -11.39
CA GLY A 161 -6.83 -15.53 -12.11
C GLY A 161 -6.48 -16.78 -11.28
N ARG A 162 -5.66 -16.62 -10.26
CA ARG A 162 -5.29 -17.68 -9.30
C ARG A 162 -6.14 -17.67 -8.03
N GLY A 163 -7.06 -16.72 -7.89
CA GLY A 163 -7.93 -16.59 -6.71
C GLY A 163 -7.20 -16.18 -5.43
N ARG A 164 -5.96 -15.66 -5.54
CA ARG A 164 -5.15 -15.31 -4.36
C ARG A 164 -4.32 -14.04 -4.62
N MET A 165 -4.75 -12.94 -4.02
CA MET A 165 -4.03 -11.66 -4.10
C MET A 165 -2.78 -11.67 -3.22
N SER A 166 -1.83 -10.76 -3.52
CA SER A 166 -0.60 -10.60 -2.73
C SER A 166 -0.87 -10.13 -1.29
N LEU A 167 0.10 -10.35 -0.40
CA LEU A 167 0.15 -9.76 0.93
C LEU A 167 0.93 -8.45 0.90
N LEU A 168 0.33 -7.39 1.40
CA LEU A 168 0.93 -6.08 1.55
C LEU A 168 1.51 -5.95 2.96
N ALA A 169 2.78 -5.61 3.06
CA ALA A 169 3.45 -5.35 4.32
C ALA A 169 2.91 -4.08 4.98
N VAL A 170 2.63 -4.17 6.27
CA VAL A 170 2.18 -3.07 7.13
C VAL A 170 2.98 -3.14 8.43
N PRO A 171 3.99 -2.34 8.56
CA PRO A 171 4.37 -1.11 7.83
C PRO A 171 5.02 -1.35 6.47
N ASN A 172 5.04 -0.27 5.65
CA ASN A 172 5.83 -0.22 4.43
C ASN A 172 7.30 0.10 4.79
N VAL A 173 8.23 -0.68 4.27
CA VAL A 173 9.68 -0.49 4.48
C VAL A 173 10.39 0.09 3.26
N VAL A 174 9.66 0.28 2.17
CA VAL A 174 10.15 0.86 0.92
C VAL A 174 9.37 2.13 0.64
N GLU A 175 10.08 3.19 0.26
CA GLU A 175 9.51 4.47 -0.15
C GLU A 175 9.79 4.73 -1.63
N HIS A 176 8.86 5.38 -2.32
CA HIS A 176 9.03 5.81 -3.69
C HIS A 176 9.64 7.22 -3.71
N ILE A 177 10.80 7.37 -4.35
CA ILE A 177 11.52 8.65 -4.44
C ILE A 177 11.54 9.23 -5.86
N GLY A 178 10.97 8.53 -6.84
CA GLY A 178 10.95 8.96 -8.24
C GLY A 178 10.05 10.18 -8.44
N THR A 179 10.61 11.28 -8.92
CA THR A 179 9.87 12.50 -9.31
C THR A 179 9.59 12.56 -10.80
N THR A 180 10.36 11.83 -11.61
CA THR A 180 10.26 11.80 -13.08
C THR A 180 9.85 10.41 -13.54
N SER A 181 8.66 10.28 -14.11
CA SER A 181 8.19 9.03 -14.69
C SER A 181 8.76 8.82 -16.10
N ILE A 182 9.25 7.62 -16.39
CA ILE A 182 9.61 7.18 -17.76
C ILE A 182 8.34 6.72 -18.51
N ASN A 183 7.27 6.35 -17.80
CA ASN A 183 6.05 5.74 -18.33
C ASN A 183 4.81 6.65 -18.24
N ASP A 184 4.91 7.94 -18.52
CA ASP A 184 3.79 8.92 -18.57
C ASP A 184 2.91 9.03 -17.30
N HIS A 185 3.37 8.53 -16.15
CA HIS A 185 2.64 8.65 -14.87
C HIS A 185 2.87 9.99 -14.15
N ALA A 186 3.46 10.99 -14.81
CA ALA A 186 3.72 12.31 -14.22
C ALA A 186 2.44 13.00 -13.69
N ALA A 187 1.28 12.72 -14.29
CA ALA A 187 -0.02 13.23 -13.86
C ALA A 187 -0.49 12.70 -12.49
N GLN A 188 0.11 11.63 -11.96
CA GLN A 188 -0.27 11.07 -10.66
C GLN A 188 0.38 11.79 -9.46
N GLY A 189 1.36 12.64 -9.71
CA GLY A 189 2.09 13.38 -8.67
C GLY A 189 2.93 12.47 -7.77
N ILE A 190 3.23 12.96 -6.57
CA ILE A 190 4.04 12.25 -5.56
C ILE A 190 3.31 10.98 -5.10
N ARG A 191 4.03 9.85 -5.06
CA ARG A 191 3.52 8.52 -4.73
C ARG A 191 4.19 7.95 -3.48
N LEU A 192 4.05 8.61 -2.34
CA LEU A 192 4.64 8.16 -1.07
C LEU A 192 4.02 6.83 -0.59
N ALA A 193 4.71 6.16 0.32
CA ALA A 193 4.21 4.99 1.01
C ALA A 193 3.02 5.33 1.94
N ALA A 194 2.06 4.42 2.06
CA ALA A 194 0.86 4.65 2.89
C ALA A 194 1.14 4.60 4.38
N CYS A 195 2.05 3.72 4.82
CA CYS A 195 2.38 3.49 6.22
C CYS A 195 3.92 3.39 6.37
N PRO A 196 4.68 4.47 6.04
CA PRO A 196 6.14 4.44 6.14
C PRO A 196 6.59 4.31 7.59
N THR A 197 7.67 3.55 7.82
CA THR A 197 8.29 3.42 9.14
C THR A 197 9.76 2.99 9.03
N SER A 198 10.51 3.12 10.13
CA SER A 198 11.90 2.66 10.17
C SER A 198 12.00 1.13 10.13
N ALA A 199 13.13 0.59 9.65
CA ALA A 199 13.38 -0.85 9.66
C ALA A 199 13.33 -1.43 11.08
N ALA A 200 13.82 -0.67 12.07
CA ALA A 200 13.85 -1.08 13.47
C ALA A 200 12.43 -1.29 14.04
N ASP A 201 11.47 -0.47 13.62
CA ASP A 201 10.07 -0.61 14.02
C ASP A 201 9.31 -1.64 13.15
N ALA A 202 9.64 -1.72 11.87
CA ALA A 202 8.97 -2.61 10.92
C ALA A 202 9.26 -4.07 11.20
N ALA A 203 10.52 -4.42 11.42
CA ALA A 203 10.95 -5.81 11.54
C ALA A 203 10.20 -6.59 12.63
N PRO A 204 10.10 -6.12 13.89
CA PRO A 204 9.37 -6.85 14.92
C PRO A 204 7.86 -6.92 14.67
N LEU A 205 7.28 -5.97 13.94
CA LEU A 205 5.87 -6.01 13.55
C LEU A 205 5.61 -7.05 12.46
N LEU A 206 6.39 -7.02 11.37
CA LEU A 206 6.26 -7.93 10.22
C LEU A 206 6.50 -9.39 10.63
N ASP A 207 7.45 -9.64 11.53
CA ASP A 207 7.78 -10.98 12.02
C ASP A 207 6.59 -11.65 12.77
N ARG A 208 5.62 -10.87 13.28
CA ARG A 208 4.41 -11.43 13.92
C ARG A 208 3.48 -12.09 12.92
N GLY A 209 3.53 -11.71 11.66
CA GLY A 209 2.75 -12.32 10.59
C GLY A 209 1.24 -12.23 10.79
N ARG A 210 0.75 -11.17 11.44
CA ARG A 210 -0.67 -10.94 11.70
C ARG A 210 -1.34 -10.37 10.47
N VAL A 211 -2.16 -11.17 9.79
CA VAL A 211 -2.77 -10.85 8.50
C VAL A 211 -4.22 -10.42 8.67
N LEU A 212 -4.59 -9.29 8.07
CA LEU A 212 -5.98 -8.93 7.81
C LEU A 212 -6.39 -9.50 6.44
N GLU A 213 -6.98 -10.70 6.45
CA GLU A 213 -7.36 -11.40 5.20
C GLU A 213 -8.60 -10.78 4.55
N GLU A 214 -9.61 -10.47 5.35
CA GLU A 214 -10.91 -9.99 4.88
C GLU A 214 -11.26 -8.65 5.52
N PRO A 215 -10.85 -7.52 4.91
CA PRO A 215 -11.17 -6.19 5.46
C PRO A 215 -12.67 -5.85 5.42
N GLY A 216 -13.50 -6.60 4.68
CA GLY A 216 -14.93 -6.40 4.51
C GLY A 216 -15.25 -5.18 3.65
N TRP A 217 -15.01 -3.98 4.18
CA TRP A 217 -15.07 -2.75 3.42
C TRP A 217 -13.91 -1.81 3.79
N ILE A 218 -13.49 -1.00 2.83
CA ILE A 218 -12.30 -0.15 2.95
C ILE A 218 -12.71 1.28 2.63
N PRO A 219 -12.71 2.20 3.61
CA PRO A 219 -12.87 3.61 3.34
C PRO A 219 -11.60 4.17 2.71
N TYR A 220 -11.74 5.02 1.70
CA TYR A 220 -10.63 5.72 1.06
C TYR A 220 -11.06 7.10 0.58
N MET A 221 -10.10 8.00 0.43
CA MET A 221 -10.32 9.30 -0.19
C MET A 221 -9.73 9.34 -1.58
N ARG A 222 -10.40 10.05 -2.49
CA ARG A 222 -9.91 10.32 -3.83
C ARG A 222 -10.40 11.69 -4.30
N TYR A 223 -9.47 12.52 -4.74
CA TYR A 223 -9.77 13.87 -5.25
C TYR A 223 -10.59 14.75 -4.28
N GLY A 224 -10.29 14.66 -3.00
CA GLY A 224 -10.97 15.42 -1.95
C GLY A 224 -12.29 14.83 -1.47
N GLU A 225 -12.69 13.67 -1.98
CA GLU A 225 -13.96 13.03 -1.68
C GLU A 225 -13.80 11.66 -1.03
N GLY A 226 -14.72 11.33 -0.10
CA GLY A 226 -14.73 10.04 0.61
C GLY A 226 -15.52 8.97 -0.13
N TYR A 227 -14.94 7.79 -0.19
CA TYR A 227 -15.49 6.58 -0.82
C TYR A 227 -15.34 5.38 0.10
N VAL A 228 -16.09 4.33 -0.20
CA VAL A 228 -15.95 3.00 0.39
C VAL A 228 -15.83 1.97 -0.72
N ARG A 229 -14.86 1.08 -0.61
CA ARG A 229 -14.74 -0.13 -1.42
C ARG A 229 -15.34 -1.30 -0.65
N LEU A 230 -16.37 -1.93 -1.20
CA LEU A 230 -16.96 -3.15 -0.65
C LEU A 230 -16.21 -4.36 -1.21
N VAL A 231 -15.49 -5.09 -0.37
CA VAL A 231 -14.71 -6.27 -0.78
C VAL A 231 -15.66 -7.46 -0.96
N GLY A 232 -15.46 -8.24 -2.03
CA GLY A 232 -16.31 -9.39 -2.36
C GLY A 232 -17.61 -9.06 -3.11
N GLN A 233 -17.90 -7.78 -3.37
CA GLN A 233 -19.04 -7.35 -4.20
C GLN A 233 -18.53 -6.91 -5.59
N GLU A 234 -18.03 -7.85 -6.38
CA GLU A 234 -17.44 -7.55 -7.69
C GLU A 234 -18.48 -7.27 -8.79
N ASN A 235 -19.77 -7.56 -8.53
CA ASN A 235 -20.86 -7.41 -9.48
C ASN A 235 -22.02 -6.58 -8.87
N GLY A 236 -21.78 -5.33 -8.53
CA GLY A 236 -22.89 -4.40 -8.29
C GLY A 236 -23.75 -4.26 -9.52
N ALA A 237 -25.08 -4.17 -9.35
CA ALA A 237 -26.07 -4.04 -10.43
C ALA A 237 -25.80 -2.90 -11.42
N ASP A 238 -24.88 -1.98 -11.07
CA ASP A 238 -24.55 -0.77 -11.84
C ASP A 238 -23.24 -0.88 -12.62
N GLY A 239 -22.64 -2.09 -12.76
CA GLY A 239 -21.31 -2.23 -13.38
C GLY A 239 -20.18 -1.55 -12.58
N GLY A 240 -20.50 -0.96 -11.45
CA GLY A 240 -19.56 -0.34 -10.51
C GLY A 240 -18.86 -1.44 -9.70
N ARG A 241 -17.54 -1.47 -9.79
CA ARG A 241 -16.66 -2.47 -9.13
C ARG A 241 -16.64 -2.36 -7.60
N GLY A 242 -17.82 -2.20 -6.93
CA GLY A 242 -17.95 -2.07 -5.48
C GLY A 242 -17.36 -0.77 -4.91
N HIS A 243 -17.24 0.29 -5.73
CA HIS A 243 -16.81 1.62 -5.33
C HIS A 243 -18.01 2.54 -5.19
N HIS A 244 -18.26 3.03 -3.98
CA HIS A 244 -19.39 3.89 -3.69
C HIS A 244 -18.94 5.14 -2.97
N ARG A 245 -19.62 6.27 -3.21
CA ARG A 245 -19.53 7.40 -2.29
C ARG A 245 -19.88 6.89 -0.90
N TRP A 246 -19.25 7.41 0.14
CA TRP A 246 -19.44 6.90 1.48
C TRP A 246 -20.92 6.85 1.89
N ARG A 247 -21.75 7.84 1.50
CA ARG A 247 -23.19 7.86 1.79
C ARG A 247 -23.92 6.67 1.17
N ASP A 248 -23.60 6.35 -0.07
CA ASP A 248 -24.27 5.26 -0.81
C ASP A 248 -23.85 3.89 -0.30
N ALA A 249 -22.68 3.80 0.34
CA ALA A 249 -22.16 2.57 0.93
C ALA A 249 -22.72 2.28 2.33
N LEU A 250 -23.33 3.23 3.02
CA LEU A 250 -23.78 3.06 4.41
C LEU A 250 -24.61 1.79 4.67
N PRO A 251 -25.60 1.44 3.83
CA PRO A 251 -26.37 0.21 4.05
C PRO A 251 -25.52 -1.05 4.13
N ALA A 252 -24.46 -1.13 3.28
CA ALA A 252 -23.55 -2.27 3.26
C ALA A 252 -22.51 -2.26 4.39
N THR A 253 -22.26 -1.10 4.99
CA THR A 253 -21.36 -0.97 6.17
C THR A 253 -22.07 -1.28 7.50
N GLY A 254 -23.39 -1.34 7.50
CA GLY A 254 -24.21 -1.46 8.71
C GLY A 254 -24.29 -0.17 9.53
N LEU A 255 -24.00 0.99 8.89
CA LEU A 255 -24.10 2.31 9.51
C LEU A 255 -25.28 3.09 8.92
N THR A 256 -25.81 4.02 9.71
CA THR A 256 -26.78 5.04 9.27
C THR A 256 -26.08 6.38 9.11
N GLU A 257 -26.62 7.28 8.29
CA GLU A 257 -26.08 8.63 8.16
C GLU A 257 -26.12 9.38 9.51
N GLU A 258 -27.17 9.15 10.30
CA GLU A 258 -27.28 9.69 11.66
C GLU A 258 -26.11 9.24 12.55
N ALA A 259 -25.77 7.94 12.55
CA ALA A 259 -24.66 7.41 13.32
C ALA A 259 -23.30 8.00 12.90
N VAL A 260 -23.09 8.25 11.59
CA VAL A 260 -21.88 8.88 11.08
C VAL A 260 -21.82 10.37 11.43
N ARG A 261 -22.96 11.07 11.49
CA ARG A 261 -23.03 12.51 11.79
C ARG A 261 -23.20 12.82 13.28
N ALA A 262 -23.52 11.83 14.13
CA ALA A 262 -23.70 12.03 15.56
C ALA A 262 -22.43 12.54 16.27
N PRO A 263 -21.22 12.04 15.99
CA PRO A 263 -20.00 12.61 16.52
C PRO A 263 -19.74 13.97 15.89
N ARG A 264 -19.55 15.00 16.73
CA ARG A 264 -19.32 16.36 16.25
C ARG A 264 -17.87 16.53 15.80
N ILE A 265 -17.70 17.08 14.60
CA ILE A 265 -16.38 17.51 14.11
C ILE A 265 -15.80 18.61 15.06
N PRO A 266 -14.56 18.50 15.54
CA PRO A 266 -13.92 19.54 16.32
C PRO A 266 -13.74 20.81 15.45
N LYS A 267 -14.43 21.89 15.80
CA LYS A 267 -14.52 23.11 14.97
C LYS A 267 -13.16 23.79 14.75
N ASP A 268 -12.33 23.83 15.77
CA ASP A 268 -10.96 24.37 15.71
C ASP A 268 -10.11 23.63 14.69
N LEU A 269 -10.06 22.29 14.77
CA LEU A 269 -9.31 21.45 13.84
C LEU A 269 -9.87 21.52 12.41
N ALA A 270 -11.20 21.49 12.27
CA ALA A 270 -11.84 21.63 10.97
C ALA A 270 -11.55 22.99 10.33
N THR A 271 -11.61 24.09 11.10
CA THR A 271 -11.31 25.44 10.61
C THR A 271 -9.84 25.57 10.17
N GLU A 272 -8.92 24.91 10.88
CA GLU A 272 -7.51 24.93 10.53
C GLU A 272 -7.26 24.27 9.17
N VAL A 273 -7.83 23.09 8.93
CA VAL A 273 -7.75 22.40 7.63
C VAL A 273 -8.51 23.18 6.55
N ALA A 274 -9.71 23.70 6.87
CA ALA A 274 -10.55 24.39 5.91
C ALA A 274 -9.92 25.71 5.39
N ARG A 275 -9.05 26.33 6.19
CA ARG A 275 -8.35 27.58 5.79
C ARG A 275 -7.58 27.42 4.48
N THR A 276 -6.95 26.27 4.26
CA THR A 276 -6.20 25.97 3.04
C THR A 276 -7.02 25.16 2.05
N PHE A 277 -7.77 24.14 2.52
CA PHE A 277 -8.39 23.13 1.65
C PHE A 277 -9.91 23.28 1.49
N GLY A 278 -10.55 24.14 2.27
CA GLY A 278 -11.99 24.37 2.26
C GLY A 278 -12.79 23.45 3.17
N ASP A 279 -13.99 23.92 3.58
CA ASP A 279 -14.87 23.22 4.52
C ASP A 279 -15.27 21.82 4.02
N ALA A 280 -15.55 21.67 2.74
CA ALA A 280 -15.94 20.39 2.15
C ALA A 280 -14.84 19.32 2.30
N PHE A 281 -13.59 19.67 2.07
CA PHE A 281 -12.48 18.75 2.26
C PHE A 281 -12.29 18.37 3.75
N ALA A 282 -12.40 19.36 4.66
CA ALA A 282 -12.28 19.09 6.09
C ALA A 282 -13.38 18.13 6.58
N GLU A 283 -14.63 18.30 6.10
CA GLU A 283 -15.75 17.39 6.41
C GLU A 283 -15.51 16.00 5.83
N GLU A 284 -15.11 15.88 4.57
CA GLU A 284 -14.86 14.58 3.93
C GLU A 284 -13.69 13.84 4.59
N LEU A 285 -12.61 14.54 4.98
CA LEU A 285 -11.50 13.96 5.73
C LEU A 285 -11.94 13.43 7.10
N TRP A 286 -12.74 14.22 7.82
CA TRP A 286 -13.30 13.82 9.10
C TRP A 286 -14.13 12.55 8.98
N ILE A 287 -15.09 12.52 8.04
CA ILE A 287 -15.98 11.38 7.82
C ILE A 287 -15.18 10.16 7.38
N HIS A 288 -14.24 10.31 6.43
CA HIS A 288 -13.35 9.23 6.02
C HIS A 288 -12.62 8.61 7.22
N CYS A 289 -12.03 9.44 8.07
CA CYS A 289 -11.27 8.95 9.23
C CYS A 289 -12.18 8.34 10.31
N LEU A 290 -13.40 8.83 10.47
CA LEU A 290 -14.39 8.21 11.34
C LEU A 290 -14.76 6.80 10.83
N LEU A 291 -15.04 6.65 9.55
CA LEU A 291 -15.32 5.35 8.95
C LEU A 291 -14.10 4.41 9.06
N LEU A 292 -12.89 4.94 8.86
CA LEU A 292 -11.65 4.19 9.01
C LEU A 292 -11.46 3.68 10.44
N GLY A 293 -11.66 4.52 11.45
CA GLY A 293 -11.59 4.13 12.87
C GLY A 293 -12.63 3.07 13.23
N ARG A 294 -13.87 3.24 12.76
CA ARG A 294 -14.95 2.26 12.96
C ARG A 294 -14.60 0.89 12.38
N GLN A 295 -14.14 0.86 11.14
CA GLN A 295 -13.78 -0.41 10.48
C GLN A 295 -12.52 -1.03 11.10
N ALA A 296 -11.54 -0.21 11.52
CA ALA A 296 -10.35 -0.69 12.21
C ALA A 296 -10.71 -1.36 13.56
N ALA A 297 -11.58 -0.75 14.33
CA ALA A 297 -12.06 -1.35 15.58
C ALA A 297 -12.79 -2.69 15.35
N ARG A 298 -13.60 -2.79 14.29
CA ARG A 298 -14.24 -4.05 13.88
C ARG A 298 -13.19 -5.09 13.47
N ALA A 299 -12.25 -4.73 12.61
CA ALA A 299 -11.18 -5.61 12.16
C ALA A 299 -10.30 -6.08 13.32
N ALA A 300 -9.96 -5.20 14.26
CA ALA A 300 -9.20 -5.54 15.47
C ALA A 300 -9.92 -6.60 16.33
N ARG A 301 -11.24 -6.47 16.49
CA ARG A 301 -12.05 -7.50 17.20
C ARG A 301 -12.02 -8.85 16.49
N SER A 302 -12.13 -8.86 15.16
CA SER A 302 -12.02 -10.10 14.35
C SER A 302 -10.65 -10.74 14.44
N LEU A 303 -9.61 -9.94 14.46
CA LEU A 303 -8.22 -10.41 14.61
C LEU A 303 -7.92 -10.95 16.03
N GLY A 304 -8.70 -10.56 17.04
CA GLY A 304 -8.46 -10.90 18.44
C GLY A 304 -7.31 -10.08 19.09
N PRO A 305 -6.84 -10.47 20.28
CA PRO A 305 -5.81 -9.73 21.01
C PRO A 305 -4.49 -9.65 20.25
N LEU A 306 -3.70 -8.62 20.54
CA LEU A 306 -2.35 -8.50 19.99
C LEU A 306 -1.48 -9.64 20.52
N PRO A 307 -0.61 -10.24 19.67
CA PRO A 307 0.35 -11.23 20.13
C PRO A 307 1.32 -10.65 21.16
N ASP A 308 1.78 -11.50 22.08
CA ASP A 308 2.80 -11.12 23.04
C ASP A 308 4.08 -10.63 22.35
N GLY A 309 4.74 -9.63 22.95
CA GLY A 309 5.99 -9.07 22.49
C GLY A 309 5.89 -8.18 21.25
N VAL A 310 4.69 -7.70 20.87
CA VAL A 310 4.55 -6.57 19.95
C VAL A 310 5.05 -5.32 20.69
N PRO A 311 6.06 -4.58 20.15
CA PRO A 311 6.51 -3.36 20.78
C PRO A 311 5.41 -2.28 20.73
N PRO A 312 4.86 -1.82 21.88
CA PRO A 312 3.76 -0.86 21.88
C PRO A 312 4.12 0.45 21.15
N ASP A 313 5.32 0.95 21.36
CA ASP A 313 5.77 2.18 20.73
C ASP A 313 5.92 2.06 19.21
N ALA A 314 6.36 0.90 18.69
CA ALA A 314 6.45 0.66 17.26
C ALA A 314 5.06 0.61 16.62
N LEU A 315 4.10 -0.03 17.29
CA LEU A 315 2.71 -0.06 16.83
C LEU A 315 2.07 1.32 16.85
N GLU A 316 2.35 2.13 17.88
CA GLU A 316 1.81 3.50 17.96
C GLU A 316 2.41 4.40 16.87
N ARG A 317 3.74 4.29 16.61
CA ARG A 317 4.36 5.00 15.49
C ARG A 317 3.79 4.57 14.14
N LEU A 318 3.52 3.27 13.95
CA LEU A 318 2.87 2.77 12.74
C LEU A 318 1.47 3.37 12.56
N ARG A 319 0.63 3.37 13.61
CA ARG A 319 -0.70 3.97 13.58
C ARG A 319 -0.63 5.46 13.26
N HIS A 320 0.30 6.16 13.90
CA HIS A 320 0.51 7.60 13.63
C HIS A 320 0.89 7.83 12.17
N SER A 321 1.84 7.09 11.63
CA SER A 321 2.24 7.16 10.22
C SER A 321 1.06 6.92 9.27
N ALA A 322 0.27 5.87 9.54
CA ALA A 322 -0.91 5.53 8.73
C ALA A 322 -1.95 6.67 8.70
N VAL A 323 -2.19 7.33 9.83
CA VAL A 323 -3.15 8.46 9.92
C VAL A 323 -2.56 9.74 9.29
N ALA A 324 -1.27 10.01 9.50
CA ALA A 324 -0.61 11.20 8.97
C ALA A 324 -0.64 11.27 7.43
N THR A 325 -0.61 10.13 6.75
CA THR A 325 -0.67 10.07 5.28
C THR A 325 -2.09 10.15 4.72
N ALA A 326 -3.15 10.01 5.54
CA ALA A 326 -4.53 9.92 5.05
C ALA A 326 -5.03 11.21 4.40
N GLY A 327 -4.82 12.37 5.04
CA GLY A 327 -5.25 13.67 4.52
C GLY A 327 -4.53 14.06 3.22
N PRO A 328 -3.19 14.16 3.22
CA PRO A 328 -2.44 14.51 2.01
C PRO A 328 -2.70 13.57 0.83
N ALA A 329 -2.82 12.26 1.08
CA ALA A 329 -3.14 11.28 0.05
C ALA A 329 -4.52 11.47 -0.58
N GLY A 330 -5.48 11.98 0.19
CA GLY A 330 -6.85 12.26 -0.26
C GLY A 330 -6.97 13.47 -1.18
N LEU A 331 -5.99 14.37 -1.18
CA LEU A 331 -6.00 15.56 -2.03
C LEU A 331 -5.92 15.22 -3.53
N PRO A 332 -6.50 16.04 -4.40
CA PRO A 332 -6.20 16.01 -5.82
C PRO A 332 -4.69 16.15 -6.07
N PRO A 333 -4.12 15.46 -7.07
CA PRO A 333 -2.67 15.46 -7.32
C PRO A 333 -2.05 16.87 -7.41
N GLU A 334 -2.74 17.80 -8.06
CA GLU A 334 -2.32 19.20 -8.24
C GLU A 334 -2.30 19.98 -6.92
N ARG A 335 -3.07 19.56 -5.92
CA ARG A 335 -3.13 20.21 -4.61
C ARG A 335 -2.24 19.59 -3.55
N ARG A 336 -1.67 18.41 -3.79
CA ARG A 336 -0.76 17.74 -2.83
C ARG A 336 0.46 18.57 -2.46
N PRO A 337 1.08 19.36 -3.38
CA PRO A 337 2.18 20.27 -3.03
C PRO A 337 1.79 21.38 -2.04
N GLU A 338 0.49 21.69 -1.90
CA GLU A 338 -0.01 22.67 -0.92
C GLU A 338 0.01 22.12 0.52
N ALA A 339 0.14 20.80 0.68
CA ALA A 339 0.23 20.15 1.99
C ALA A 339 1.64 20.26 2.58
N GLY A 340 2.03 21.45 2.95
CA GLY A 340 3.26 21.70 3.70
C GLY A 340 3.21 21.09 5.10
N PRO A 341 4.30 21.21 5.89
CA PRO A 341 4.38 20.59 7.22
C PRO A 341 3.28 21.03 8.19
N ASP A 342 2.82 22.28 8.12
CA ASP A 342 1.76 22.80 8.99
C ASP A 342 0.40 22.25 8.59
N GLU A 343 0.08 22.26 7.30
CA GLU A 343 -1.14 21.70 6.74
C GLU A 343 -1.21 20.19 6.99
N ALA A 344 -0.10 19.47 6.83
CA ALA A 344 -0.03 18.04 7.13
C ALA A 344 -0.29 17.75 8.62
N ARG A 345 0.21 18.59 9.54
CA ARG A 345 -0.08 18.48 10.97
C ARG A 345 -1.55 18.74 11.27
N ALA A 346 -2.12 19.79 10.68
CA ALA A 346 -3.55 20.10 10.86
C ALA A 346 -4.45 18.95 10.37
N MET A 347 -4.19 18.43 9.17
CA MET A 347 -4.90 17.27 8.63
C MET A 347 -4.74 16.03 9.53
N THR A 348 -3.54 15.77 10.04
CA THR A 348 -3.27 14.64 10.94
C THR A 348 -4.05 14.76 12.26
N ALA A 349 -4.12 15.97 12.83
CA ALA A 349 -4.88 16.19 14.07
C ALA A 349 -6.38 15.95 13.87
N LEU A 350 -6.96 16.47 12.77
CA LEU A 350 -8.36 16.23 12.40
C LEU A 350 -8.62 14.74 12.11
N ALA A 351 -7.72 14.11 11.37
CA ALA A 351 -7.82 12.68 11.03
C ALA A 351 -7.81 11.79 12.29
N TRP A 352 -6.92 12.05 13.25
CA TRP A 352 -6.90 11.32 14.53
C TRP A 352 -8.16 11.52 15.34
N ALA A 353 -8.69 12.73 15.40
CA ALA A 353 -9.96 13.00 16.06
C ALA A 353 -11.10 12.18 15.41
N GLY A 354 -11.12 12.08 14.06
CA GLY A 354 -12.07 11.24 13.32
C GLY A 354 -11.91 9.77 13.63
N VAL A 355 -10.68 9.22 13.61
CA VAL A 355 -10.41 7.82 13.94
C VAL A 355 -10.94 7.47 15.34
N ARG A 356 -10.60 8.27 16.36
CA ARG A 356 -11.07 8.06 17.73
C ARG A 356 -12.59 8.12 17.86
N ALA A 357 -13.22 9.06 17.15
CA ALA A 357 -14.69 9.13 17.12
C ALA A 357 -15.29 7.85 16.51
N GLY A 358 -14.70 7.34 15.43
CA GLY A 358 -15.14 6.11 14.77
C GLY A 358 -14.99 4.86 15.63
N GLU A 359 -13.90 4.75 16.39
CA GLU A 359 -13.70 3.63 17.34
C GLU A 359 -14.81 3.57 18.41
N SER A 360 -15.42 4.72 18.76
CA SER A 360 -16.49 4.84 19.76
C SER A 360 -17.90 4.63 19.18
N VAL A 361 -18.08 4.65 17.87
CA VAL A 361 -19.37 4.36 17.22
C VAL A 361 -19.62 2.86 17.28
N GLY A 362 -20.49 2.43 18.14
CA GLY A 362 -20.76 1.04 18.56
C GLY A 362 -21.27 0.09 17.47
#